data_64cbb4d205f97f142767ef5b23c5d5ed
#
_entry.id   64cbb4d205f97f142767ef5b23c5d5ed
#
_cell.length_a   1.000
_cell.length_b   1.000
_cell.length_c   1.000
_cell.angle_alpha   90.00
_cell.angle_beta   90.00
_cell.angle_gamma   90.00
#
_symmetry.space_group_name_H-M   'P 1'
#
loop_
_entity.id
_entity.type
_entity.pdbx_description
1 polymer ?
#
loop_
_entity_poly.entity_id
_entity_poly.type
_entity_poly.pdbx_seq_one_letter_code
_entity_poly.pdbx_strand_id
1 'polypeptide(L)'
;AFNFGSGYNGHKIKVIATISASVVGAKTKTLTASETVTIDTEALAATNTTISLGKADVFRINSIFMAADFSTAADSGDTDVTDRFDLDTGQRDNFYDIARLVRKTNKVAPTGRLLINFDFFAHGSGNFFSVDSYAGFDYGDIPGYTSDVTGEQFPLRDCLDFRPRVD
;
A
#
# COMPACT_ATOMS: atom_id res chain seq x y z
N ALA A 1 17.07 -21.52 -1.11
CA ALA A 1 17.74 -20.23 -1.31
C ALA A 1 18.00 -20.04 -2.80
N PHE A 2 17.72 -18.84 -3.32
CA PHE A 2 18.04 -18.48 -4.70
C PHE A 2 19.43 -17.79 -4.71
N ASN A 3 20.29 -18.22 -5.62
CA ASN A 3 21.60 -17.61 -5.84
C ASN A 3 21.55 -16.86 -7.18
N PHE A 4 21.63 -15.55 -7.13
CA PHE A 4 21.63 -14.67 -8.31
C PHE A 4 23.02 -14.32 -8.82
N GLY A 5 24.07 -14.88 -8.19
CA GLY A 5 25.47 -14.58 -8.51
C GLY A 5 25.96 -13.25 -7.90
N SER A 6 27.26 -13.02 -7.99
CA SER A 6 27.94 -11.88 -7.35
C SER A 6 27.62 -10.52 -8.00
N GLY A 7 27.18 -10.51 -9.26
CA GLY A 7 26.86 -9.27 -9.98
C GLY A 7 25.66 -8.49 -9.43
N TYR A 8 24.85 -9.10 -8.55
CA TYR A 8 23.66 -8.50 -7.96
C TYR A 8 23.84 -8.15 -6.48
N ASN A 9 25.07 -8.21 -5.97
CA ASN A 9 25.35 -7.86 -4.59
C ASN A 9 25.00 -6.39 -4.32
N GLY A 10 24.21 -6.13 -3.29
CA GLY A 10 23.70 -4.79 -2.94
C GLY A 10 22.49 -4.30 -3.73
N HIS A 11 22.01 -5.06 -4.73
CA HIS A 11 20.79 -4.73 -5.47
C HIS A 11 19.53 -5.23 -4.76
N LYS A 12 18.44 -4.45 -4.85
CA LYS A 12 17.12 -4.91 -4.44
C LYS A 12 16.53 -5.73 -5.58
N ILE A 13 16.13 -6.96 -5.29
CA ILE A 13 15.56 -7.88 -6.27
C ILE A 13 14.12 -8.18 -5.87
N LYS A 14 13.21 -8.13 -6.84
CA LYS A 14 11.83 -8.60 -6.71
C LYS A 14 11.72 -9.94 -7.42
N VAL A 15 11.23 -10.96 -6.69
CA VAL A 15 10.98 -12.29 -7.26
C VAL A 15 9.50 -12.58 -7.20
N ILE A 16 8.92 -12.93 -8.35
CA ILE A 16 7.56 -13.45 -8.48
C ILE A 16 7.71 -14.89 -8.94
N ALA A 17 7.20 -15.83 -8.15
CA ALA A 17 7.35 -17.26 -8.45
C ALA A 17 6.10 -18.04 -8.09
N THR A 18 5.77 -19.03 -8.91
CA THR A 18 4.79 -20.07 -8.55
C THR A 18 5.48 -21.10 -7.67
N ILE A 19 4.89 -21.38 -6.52
CA ILE A 19 5.41 -22.38 -5.59
C ILE A 19 4.36 -23.46 -5.32
N SER A 20 4.81 -24.68 -5.02
CA SER A 20 3.95 -25.73 -4.49
C SER A 20 4.13 -25.81 -2.98
N ALA A 21 3.04 -25.84 -2.24
CA ALA A 21 3.03 -26.00 -0.80
C ALA A 21 2.24 -27.25 -0.39
N SER A 22 2.79 -28.07 0.51
CA SER A 22 2.12 -29.28 1.02
C SER A 22 1.14 -28.96 2.16
N VAL A 23 1.34 -27.82 2.83
CA VAL A 23 0.44 -27.32 3.86
C VAL A 23 0.04 -25.91 3.47
N VAL A 24 -1.25 -25.67 3.34
CA VAL A 24 -1.80 -24.40 2.90
C VAL A 24 -2.62 -23.80 4.05
N GLY A 25 -2.27 -22.57 4.42
CA GLY A 25 -2.96 -21.83 5.48
C GLY A 25 -3.31 -20.41 5.06
N ALA A 26 -4.36 -19.86 5.65
CA ALA A 26 -4.71 -18.46 5.44
C ALA A 26 -3.62 -17.54 5.99
N LYS A 27 -3.30 -16.50 5.22
CA LYS A 27 -2.37 -15.46 5.62
C LYS A 27 -3.12 -14.41 6.43
N THR A 28 -2.53 -13.94 7.53
CA THR A 28 -3.14 -12.88 8.31
C THR A 28 -2.78 -11.51 7.76
N LYS A 29 -3.71 -10.57 7.89
CA LYS A 29 -3.55 -9.14 7.65
C LYS A 29 -3.78 -8.40 8.96
N THR A 30 -2.78 -7.70 9.45
CA THR A 30 -2.88 -6.91 10.68
C THR A 30 -2.83 -5.44 10.32
N LEU A 31 -3.84 -4.69 10.74
CA LEU A 31 -3.89 -3.25 10.54
C LEU A 31 -2.76 -2.56 11.31
N THR A 32 -1.98 -1.76 10.59
CA THR A 32 -1.05 -0.79 11.16
C THR A 32 -1.53 0.59 10.72
N ALA A 33 -2.03 1.34 11.69
CA ALA A 33 -2.52 2.70 11.47
C ALA A 33 -1.43 3.73 11.74
N SER A 34 -1.48 4.84 11.02
CA SER A 34 -0.62 6.01 11.22
C SER A 34 0.88 5.71 11.14
N GLU A 35 1.27 4.77 10.29
CA GLU A 35 2.68 4.56 9.96
C GLU A 35 3.24 5.80 9.29
N THR A 36 4.47 6.17 9.63
CA THR A 36 5.14 7.33 9.05
C THR A 36 6.42 6.93 8.34
N VAL A 37 6.67 7.55 7.20
CA VAL A 37 7.93 7.42 6.48
C VAL A 37 8.42 8.79 6.01
N THR A 38 9.70 9.06 6.22
CA THR A 38 10.35 10.24 5.65
C THR A 38 11.10 9.84 4.38
N ILE A 39 10.86 10.55 3.29
CA ILE A 39 11.47 10.29 1.99
C ILE A 39 12.24 11.52 1.54
N ASP A 40 13.52 11.30 1.24
CA ASP A 40 14.34 12.28 0.55
C ASP A 40 14.04 12.20 -0.94
N THR A 41 13.52 13.29 -1.48
CA THR A 41 13.12 13.38 -2.89
C THR A 41 14.15 14.10 -3.75
N GLU A 42 15.30 14.53 -3.19
CA GLU A 42 16.32 15.27 -3.92
C GLU A 42 16.90 14.46 -5.10
N ALA A 43 17.10 13.16 -4.88
CA ALA A 43 17.61 12.26 -5.91
C ALA A 43 16.55 11.86 -6.95
N LEU A 44 15.27 12.23 -6.75
CA LEU A 44 14.21 11.94 -7.70
C LEU A 44 14.24 12.98 -8.82
N ALA A 45 14.52 12.54 -10.04
CA ALA A 45 14.42 13.42 -11.19
C ALA A 45 13.03 14.09 -11.23
N ALA A 46 12.96 15.36 -11.64
CA ALA A 46 11.70 16.09 -11.75
C ALA A 46 10.67 15.38 -12.66
N THR A 47 11.15 14.53 -13.56
CA THR A 47 10.34 13.68 -14.45
C THR A 47 9.81 12.43 -13.75
N ASN A 48 10.39 12.02 -12.60
CA ASN A 48 9.90 10.88 -11.85
C ASN A 48 8.60 11.26 -11.14
N THR A 49 7.52 10.55 -11.48
CA THR A 49 6.19 10.79 -10.91
C THR A 49 5.86 9.81 -9.80
N THR A 50 6.73 8.85 -9.49
CA THR A 50 6.42 7.72 -8.61
C THR A 50 7.38 7.64 -7.42
N ILE A 51 6.85 7.55 -6.21
CA ILE A 51 7.59 7.46 -4.95
C ILE A 51 7.19 6.18 -4.23
N SER A 52 8.16 5.31 -3.93
CA SER A 52 7.89 4.06 -3.20
C SER A 52 7.67 4.32 -1.71
N LEU A 53 6.62 3.72 -1.13
CA LEU A 53 6.34 3.77 0.31
C LEU A 53 7.06 2.67 1.11
N GLY A 54 7.70 1.72 0.42
CA GLY A 54 8.43 0.62 1.07
C GLY A 54 7.55 -0.43 1.75
N LYS A 55 6.23 -0.27 1.70
CA LYS A 55 5.23 -1.19 2.26
C LYS A 55 4.29 -1.66 1.15
N ALA A 56 3.81 -2.88 1.26
CA ALA A 56 2.72 -3.38 0.43
C ALA A 56 1.38 -3.14 1.14
N ASP A 57 0.29 -3.25 0.39
CA ASP A 57 -1.08 -3.21 0.92
C ASP A 57 -1.39 -1.93 1.73
N VAL A 58 -0.85 -0.80 1.28
CA VAL A 58 -1.23 0.53 1.78
C VAL A 58 -2.58 0.87 1.17
N PHE A 59 -3.58 1.10 2.01
CA PHE A 59 -4.94 1.35 1.53
C PHE A 59 -5.40 2.80 1.72
N ARG A 60 -4.69 3.59 2.54
CA ARG A 60 -5.04 4.98 2.80
C ARG A 60 -3.81 5.83 3.07
N ILE A 61 -3.76 7.01 2.47
CA ILE A 61 -2.86 8.10 2.84
C ILE A 61 -3.62 9.04 3.77
N ASN A 62 -3.05 9.30 4.94
CA ASN A 62 -3.63 10.21 5.92
C ASN A 62 -3.18 11.66 5.65
N SER A 63 -1.87 11.87 5.44
CA SER A 63 -1.29 13.17 5.13
C SER A 63 0.09 13.04 4.50
N ILE A 64 0.47 14.05 3.72
CA ILE A 64 1.81 14.21 3.15
C ILE A 64 2.25 15.65 3.42
N PHE A 65 3.24 15.83 4.28
CA PHE A 65 3.84 17.13 4.55
C PHE A 65 5.18 17.27 3.82
N MET A 66 5.48 18.47 3.35
CA MET A 66 6.69 18.76 2.57
C MET A 66 7.49 19.85 3.27
N ALA A 67 8.74 19.56 3.64
CA ALA A 67 9.68 20.53 4.15
C ALA A 67 10.01 21.61 3.12
N ALA A 68 10.52 22.73 3.59
CA ALA A 68 10.88 23.86 2.74
C ALA A 68 12.02 23.54 1.75
N ASP A 69 12.89 22.59 2.11
CA ASP A 69 14.05 22.16 1.33
C ASP A 69 14.40 20.68 1.57
N PHE A 70 15.47 20.19 0.91
CA PHE A 70 15.95 18.81 1.05
C PHE A 70 16.90 18.59 2.23
N SER A 71 17.36 19.64 2.88
CA SER A 71 18.27 19.54 4.03
C SER A 71 17.53 19.38 5.35
N THR A 72 16.29 19.88 5.42
CA THR A 72 15.44 19.87 6.61
C THR A 72 14.53 18.64 6.61
N ALA A 73 14.39 17.99 7.76
CA ALA A 73 13.40 16.91 7.91
C ALA A 73 11.98 17.53 7.89
N ALA A 74 11.08 16.88 7.15
CA ALA A 74 9.67 17.29 7.14
C ALA A 74 8.98 16.92 8.46
N ASP A 75 8.07 17.78 8.91
CA ASP A 75 7.21 17.56 10.07
C ASP A 75 5.75 17.92 9.80
N SER A 76 4.87 17.69 10.78
CA SER A 76 3.42 17.92 10.63
C SER A 76 3.01 19.38 10.58
N GLY A 77 3.92 20.32 10.82
CA GLY A 77 3.71 21.76 10.72
C GLY A 77 4.06 22.32 9.34
N ASP A 78 4.67 21.49 8.48
CA ASP A 78 5.07 21.87 7.13
C ASP A 78 3.88 21.93 6.15
N THR A 79 4.17 22.30 4.92
CA THR A 79 3.14 22.42 3.87
C THR A 79 2.49 21.09 3.57
N ASP A 80 1.17 20.99 3.72
CA ASP A 80 0.40 19.84 3.27
C ASP A 80 0.34 19.80 1.74
N VAL A 81 0.78 18.68 1.18
CA VAL A 81 0.83 18.42 -0.27
C VAL A 81 0.11 17.13 -0.65
N THR A 82 -0.75 16.63 0.24
CA THR A 82 -1.51 15.38 0.05
C THR A 82 -2.29 15.37 -1.26
N ASP A 83 -2.85 16.53 -1.64
CA ASP A 83 -3.64 16.70 -2.86
C ASP A 83 -2.85 16.53 -4.17
N ARG A 84 -1.51 16.51 -4.09
CA ARG A 84 -0.63 16.38 -5.27
C ARG A 84 -0.44 14.95 -5.73
N PHE A 85 -0.85 13.96 -4.92
CA PHE A 85 -0.55 12.55 -5.16
C PHE A 85 -1.81 11.70 -5.19
N ASP A 86 -1.73 10.62 -5.94
CA ASP A 86 -2.63 9.48 -5.89
C ASP A 86 -1.90 8.30 -5.26
N LEU A 87 -2.64 7.43 -4.59
CA LEU A 87 -2.12 6.19 -4.03
C LEU A 87 -2.27 5.06 -5.05
N ASP A 88 -1.16 4.44 -5.41
CA ASP A 88 -1.13 3.08 -5.95
C ASP A 88 -0.92 2.12 -4.77
N THR A 89 -1.94 1.37 -4.40
CA THR A 89 -1.95 0.47 -3.25
C THR A 89 -0.97 -0.70 -3.37
N GLY A 90 -0.45 -0.92 -4.56
CA GLY A 90 0.39 -2.07 -4.86
C GLY A 90 -0.40 -3.37 -5.07
N GLN A 91 -1.71 -3.37 -4.93
CA GLN A 91 -2.53 -4.54 -5.21
C GLN A 91 -2.56 -4.81 -6.72
N ARG A 92 -2.24 -6.04 -7.10
CA ARG A 92 -2.28 -6.56 -8.46
C ARG A 92 -3.17 -7.81 -8.47
N ASP A 93 -3.47 -8.34 -9.64
CA ASP A 93 -4.41 -9.45 -9.80
C ASP A 93 -4.06 -10.68 -8.96
N ASN A 94 -2.78 -11.00 -8.83
CA ASN A 94 -2.32 -12.21 -8.18
C ASN A 94 -1.22 -12.00 -7.12
N PHE A 95 -0.83 -10.76 -6.83
CA PHE A 95 0.17 -10.45 -5.80
C PHE A 95 0.03 -9.01 -5.28
N TYR A 96 0.67 -8.72 -4.15
CA TYR A 96 0.86 -7.37 -3.64
C TYR A 96 2.26 -6.87 -3.99
N ASP A 97 2.32 -5.78 -4.76
CA ASP A 97 3.53 -5.01 -5.00
C ASP A 97 3.74 -3.99 -3.88
N ILE A 98 4.89 -3.35 -3.86
CA ILE A 98 5.14 -2.20 -2.98
C ILE A 98 4.24 -1.04 -3.42
N ALA A 99 3.50 -0.49 -2.47
CA ALA A 99 2.66 0.67 -2.71
C ALA A 99 3.49 1.92 -3.04
N ARG A 100 2.91 2.81 -3.81
CA ARG A 100 3.58 4.01 -4.32
C ARG A 100 2.65 5.21 -4.27
N LEU A 101 3.23 6.38 -4.07
CA LEU A 101 2.58 7.63 -4.41
C LEU A 101 2.86 7.92 -5.89
N VAL A 102 1.83 8.30 -6.61
CA VAL A 102 1.92 8.74 -8.01
C VAL A 102 1.55 10.20 -8.06
N ARG A 103 2.49 11.04 -8.49
CA ARG A 103 2.22 12.48 -8.63
C ARG A 103 1.18 12.70 -9.73
N LYS A 104 0.12 13.44 -9.40
CA LYS A 104 -0.94 13.79 -10.34
C LYS A 104 -0.40 14.64 -11.49
N THR A 105 -0.98 14.47 -12.66
CA THR A 105 -0.69 15.31 -13.82
C THR A 105 -0.91 16.79 -13.47
N ASN A 106 0.00 17.65 -13.91
CA ASN A 106 -0.02 19.10 -13.65
C ASN A 106 0.23 19.54 -12.20
N LYS A 107 0.61 18.65 -11.29
CA LYS A 107 1.10 19.01 -9.95
C LYS A 107 2.62 19.15 -9.94
N VAL A 108 3.09 20.13 -9.18
CA VAL A 108 4.51 20.43 -9.04
C VAL A 108 5.26 19.31 -8.35
N ALA A 109 6.47 19.01 -8.81
CA ALA A 109 7.36 18.05 -8.13
C ALA A 109 7.69 18.51 -6.72
N PRO A 110 7.96 17.59 -5.79
CA PRO A 110 8.45 17.96 -4.46
C PRO A 110 9.74 18.77 -4.55
N THR A 111 9.83 19.81 -3.75
CA THR A 111 11.01 20.68 -3.61
C THR A 111 11.69 20.54 -2.25
N GLY A 112 11.26 19.60 -1.45
CA GLY A 112 11.80 19.30 -0.12
C GLY A 112 11.48 17.85 0.27
N ARG A 113 12.00 17.42 1.41
CA ARG A 113 11.72 16.10 1.97
C ARG A 113 10.24 15.95 2.27
N LEU A 114 9.74 14.72 2.18
CA LEU A 114 8.35 14.39 2.48
C LEU A 114 8.25 13.58 3.76
N LEU A 115 7.31 13.94 4.63
CA LEU A 115 6.79 13.13 5.72
C LEU A 115 5.43 12.60 5.30
N ILE A 116 5.31 11.28 5.17
CA ILE A 116 4.10 10.62 4.69
C ILE A 116 3.51 9.79 5.82
N ASN A 117 2.25 10.03 6.16
CA ASN A 117 1.47 9.25 7.13
C ASN A 117 0.43 8.43 6.39
N PHE A 118 0.39 7.12 6.65
CA PHE A 118 -0.48 6.18 5.93
C PHE A 118 -0.87 4.99 6.79
N ASP A 119 -1.93 4.30 6.36
CA ASP A 119 -2.39 3.05 6.95
C ASP A 119 -2.16 1.90 5.97
N PHE A 120 -1.70 0.76 6.50
CA PHE A 120 -1.47 -0.43 5.70
C PHE A 120 -1.80 -1.71 6.47
N PHE A 121 -1.93 -2.82 5.74
CA PHE A 121 -2.01 -4.14 6.34
C PHE A 121 -0.66 -4.84 6.28
N ALA A 122 -0.12 -5.16 7.46
CA ALA A 122 1.04 -6.02 7.58
C ALA A 122 0.63 -7.47 7.32
N HIS A 123 1.34 -8.16 6.43
CA HIS A 123 1.06 -9.55 6.10
C HIS A 123 1.83 -10.50 7.00
N GLY A 124 1.12 -11.41 7.65
CA GLY A 124 1.69 -12.53 8.39
C GLY A 124 2.09 -13.70 7.48
N SER A 125 2.40 -14.83 8.12
CA SER A 125 2.65 -16.09 7.41
C SER A 125 1.36 -16.67 6.83
N GLY A 126 1.49 -17.47 5.78
CA GLY A 126 0.37 -18.13 5.09
C GLY A 126 0.53 -18.10 3.58
N ASN A 127 -0.40 -18.71 2.87
CA ASN A 127 -0.30 -18.95 1.43
C ASN A 127 -1.37 -18.23 0.62
N PHE A 128 -2.51 -17.93 1.19
CA PHE A 128 -3.63 -17.26 0.52
C PHE A 128 -4.31 -16.25 1.44
N PHE A 129 -5.08 -15.36 0.86
CA PHE A 129 -5.93 -14.42 1.59
C PHE A 129 -7.40 -14.84 1.51
N SER A 130 -8.13 -14.60 2.60
CA SER A 130 -9.57 -14.77 2.70
C SER A 130 -10.14 -13.68 3.60
N VAL A 131 -11.46 -13.71 3.83
CA VAL A 131 -12.09 -12.84 4.85
C VAL A 131 -11.43 -13.00 6.21
N ASP A 132 -11.13 -14.25 6.58
CA ASP A 132 -10.49 -14.58 7.87
C ASP A 132 -9.05 -14.07 7.97
N SER A 133 -8.48 -13.55 6.88
CA SER A 133 -7.15 -12.94 6.90
C SER A 133 -7.13 -11.63 7.67
N TYR A 134 -8.25 -10.92 7.78
CA TYR A 134 -8.32 -9.64 8.49
C TYR A 134 -8.45 -9.88 9.98
N ALA A 135 -7.35 -9.66 10.73
CA ALA A 135 -7.32 -9.86 12.16
C ALA A 135 -8.32 -8.92 12.88
N GLY A 136 -9.16 -9.51 13.72
CA GLY A 136 -10.17 -8.78 14.49
C GLY A 136 -11.52 -8.59 13.78
N PHE A 137 -11.67 -9.13 12.57
CA PHE A 137 -12.96 -9.19 11.89
C PHE A 137 -13.45 -10.64 11.81
N ASP A 138 -14.63 -10.89 12.35
CA ASP A 138 -15.37 -12.10 12.05
C ASP A 138 -16.20 -11.86 10.77
N TYR A 139 -16.32 -12.88 9.92
CA TYR A 139 -17.14 -12.81 8.71
C TYR A 139 -18.60 -12.41 9.03
N GLY A 140 -19.12 -12.83 10.18
CA GLY A 140 -20.44 -12.48 10.68
C GLY A 140 -20.60 -11.00 11.03
N ASP A 141 -19.49 -10.31 11.36
CA ASP A 141 -19.49 -8.92 11.81
C ASP A 141 -19.37 -7.91 10.65
N ILE A 142 -19.20 -8.39 9.42
CA ILE A 142 -19.16 -7.51 8.25
C ILE A 142 -20.51 -6.82 8.09
N PRO A 143 -20.57 -5.48 8.15
CA PRO A 143 -21.84 -4.76 8.12
C PRO A 143 -22.59 -4.92 6.79
N GLY A 144 -23.89 -4.81 6.83
CA GLY A 144 -24.71 -4.62 5.64
C GLY A 144 -24.66 -3.17 5.13
N TYR A 145 -24.93 -2.99 3.86
CA TYR A 145 -25.15 -1.69 3.24
C TYR A 145 -26.64 -1.53 2.93
N THR A 146 -27.22 -0.40 3.30
CA THR A 146 -28.58 -0.03 2.91
C THR A 146 -28.52 1.04 1.82
N SER A 147 -29.15 0.79 0.69
CA SER A 147 -29.22 1.76 -0.40
C SER A 147 -30.06 2.97 0.00
N ASP A 148 -29.50 4.16 -0.08
CA ASP A 148 -30.20 5.41 0.20
C ASP A 148 -31.32 5.70 -0.82
N VAL A 149 -31.27 5.06 -1.98
CA VAL A 149 -32.23 5.27 -3.09
C VAL A 149 -33.40 4.30 -3.00
N THR A 150 -33.14 3.03 -2.72
CA THR A 150 -34.18 1.97 -2.75
C THR A 150 -34.57 1.47 -1.37
N GLY A 151 -33.78 1.74 -0.33
CA GLY A 151 -33.94 1.18 1.00
C GLY A 151 -33.58 -0.31 1.09
N GLU A 152 -33.08 -0.92 0.02
CA GLU A 152 -32.73 -2.32 -0.04
C GLU A 152 -31.42 -2.57 0.74
N GLN A 153 -31.38 -3.68 1.49
CA GLN A 153 -30.22 -4.08 2.27
C GLN A 153 -29.40 -5.12 1.52
N PHE A 154 -28.09 -4.84 1.42
CA PHE A 154 -27.10 -5.75 0.83
C PHE A 154 -26.13 -6.20 1.92
N PRO A 155 -26.01 -7.51 2.21
CA PRO A 155 -24.96 -8.00 3.09
C PRO A 155 -23.61 -7.88 2.37
N LEU A 156 -22.78 -6.92 2.76
CA LEU A 156 -21.50 -6.66 2.10
C LEU A 156 -20.56 -7.87 2.12
N ARG A 157 -20.68 -8.74 3.13
CA ARG A 157 -19.94 -10.00 3.21
C ARG A 157 -20.14 -10.89 1.98
N ASP A 158 -21.31 -10.85 1.36
CA ASP A 158 -21.63 -11.67 0.19
C ASP A 158 -21.15 -11.02 -1.12
N CYS A 159 -20.73 -9.76 -1.04
CA CYS A 159 -20.22 -8.98 -2.18
C CYS A 159 -18.68 -8.94 -2.24
N LEU A 160 -17.99 -9.40 -1.19
CA LEU A 160 -16.54 -9.38 -1.13
C LEU A 160 -15.94 -10.56 -1.92
N ASP A 161 -15.08 -10.24 -2.87
CA ASP A 161 -14.34 -11.23 -3.64
C ASP A 161 -12.83 -11.05 -3.42
N PHE A 162 -12.22 -11.99 -2.72
CA PHE A 162 -10.78 -12.00 -2.40
C PHE A 162 -9.95 -12.84 -3.39
N ARG A 163 -10.59 -13.38 -4.41
CA ARG A 163 -9.88 -14.15 -5.44
C ARG A 163 -9.06 -13.19 -6.30
N PRO A 164 -7.84 -13.59 -6.66
CA PRO A 164 -7.08 -12.86 -7.67
C PRO A 164 -7.92 -12.77 -8.96
N ARG A 165 -8.02 -11.56 -9.50
CA ARG A 165 -8.58 -11.39 -10.84
C ARG A 165 -7.52 -11.73 -11.86
N VAL A 166 -7.90 -12.51 -12.84
CA VAL A 166 -7.12 -12.80 -14.04
C VAL A 166 -7.85 -12.09 -15.18
N ASP A 167 -7.26 -11.00 -15.65
CA ASP A 167 -7.76 -10.30 -16.86
C ASP A 167 -7.30 -11.04 -18.12
#